data_f41018303e3ff71107a0a89a2937d4ac
#
_entry.id   f41018303e3ff71107a0a89a2937d4ac
#
_cell.length_a   1.000
_cell.length_b   1.000
_cell.length_c   1.000
_cell.angle_alpha   90.00
_cell.angle_beta   90.00
_cell.angle_gamma   90.00
#
_symmetry.space_group_name_H-M   'P 1'
#
loop_
_entity.id
_entity.type
_entity.pdbx_description
1 polymer ?
#
loop_
_entity_poly.entity_id
_entity_poly.type
_entity_poly.pdbx_seq_one_letter_code
_entity_poly.pdbx_strand_id
1 'polypeptide(L)'
;MRPANPWWRLVTVALVLLIGAGLYWATIKVNYQWRWDRVPDYLLMTGGEEVLAPMDGTVAVQGKQITLTPLLGGEPQRFPQIDVVQVSDGEIVFANNTLGKKAGITPGPLLVGLWVTLKISALSLVFALVLGLIAGLGRVSANPAARDMAAIYVELIRGTPLLVQMFIVYFFLGTVLDLSGFVAGVAALSVFTGAYVAEIVRSGIEGVSKGQMEAARSLGMSHWQAMRHVVLPQALKRSLPALAGQSINLVKDSSLVSIMALTDLTKAGREIVASTFSPFEVWFTVALMYLLLTGALSIYVRKLEKKMAHD
;
A
#
# COMPACT_ATOMS: atom_id res chain seq x y z
N MET A 1 -3.06 -2.67 38.54
CA MET A 1 -1.94 -2.08 37.78
C MET A 1 -1.07 -1.29 38.76
N ARG A 2 0.21 -1.66 38.95
CA ARG A 2 1.14 -0.87 39.77
C ARG A 2 1.32 0.51 39.14
N PRO A 3 1.30 1.63 39.87
CA PRO A 3 1.58 2.94 39.31
C PRO A 3 2.98 2.92 38.68
N ALA A 4 3.07 3.25 37.41
CA ALA A 4 4.34 3.29 36.71
C ALA A 4 5.22 4.35 37.37
N ASN A 5 6.29 3.91 38.01
CA ASN A 5 7.26 4.79 38.68
C ASN A 5 7.78 5.82 37.66
N PRO A 6 7.62 7.13 37.89
CA PRO A 6 7.98 8.18 36.95
C PRO A 6 9.45 8.13 36.50
N TRP A 7 10.34 7.57 37.33
CA TRP A 7 11.75 7.37 37.01
C TRP A 7 11.98 6.50 35.77
N TRP A 8 11.16 5.45 35.54
CA TRP A 8 11.28 4.62 34.34
C TRP A 8 10.93 5.36 33.07
N ARG A 9 10.00 6.34 33.14
CA ARG A 9 9.70 7.21 31.98
C ARG A 9 10.86 8.12 31.65
N LEU A 10 11.53 8.70 32.67
CA LEU A 10 12.74 9.50 32.49
C LEU A 10 13.89 8.68 31.89
N VAL A 11 14.10 7.46 32.37
CA VAL A 11 15.09 6.52 31.81
C VAL A 11 14.78 6.23 30.35
N THR A 12 13.51 5.95 30.00
CA THR A 12 13.11 5.72 28.61
C THR A 12 13.40 6.94 27.73
N VAL A 13 13.03 8.13 28.17
CA VAL A 13 13.30 9.38 27.44
C VAL A 13 14.82 9.60 27.28
N ALA A 14 15.59 9.39 28.35
CA ALA A 14 17.04 9.53 28.29
C ALA A 14 17.69 8.53 27.31
N LEU A 15 17.24 7.28 27.28
CA LEU A 15 17.71 6.28 26.31
C LEU A 15 17.37 6.67 24.88
N VAL A 16 16.16 7.14 24.61
CA VAL A 16 15.76 7.61 23.27
C VAL A 16 16.62 8.80 22.82
N LEU A 17 16.86 9.75 23.72
CA LEU A 17 17.71 10.91 23.43
C LEU A 17 19.17 10.50 23.19
N LEU A 18 19.70 9.56 23.98
CA LEU A 18 21.05 9.01 23.79
C LEU A 18 21.20 8.30 22.44
N ILE A 19 20.22 7.49 22.05
CA ILE A 19 20.21 6.83 20.73
C ILE A 19 20.17 7.89 19.62
N GLY A 20 19.29 8.89 19.72
CA GLY A 20 19.19 9.99 18.76
C GLY A 20 20.49 10.78 18.63
N ALA A 21 21.11 11.14 19.77
CA ALA A 21 22.39 11.84 19.81
C ALA A 21 23.54 10.99 19.21
N GLY A 22 23.55 9.68 19.50
CA GLY A 22 24.54 8.76 18.94
C GLY A 22 24.42 8.61 17.42
N LEU A 23 23.20 8.51 16.91
CA LEU A 23 22.94 8.50 15.47
C LEU A 23 23.37 9.82 14.81
N TYR A 24 23.00 10.96 15.40
CA TYR A 24 23.41 12.27 14.90
C TYR A 24 24.94 12.43 14.89
N TRP A 25 25.63 12.04 15.97
CA TRP A 25 27.10 12.06 16.03
C TRP A 25 27.75 11.17 14.95
N ALA A 26 27.16 9.99 14.67
CA ALA A 26 27.62 9.12 13.60
C ALA A 26 27.55 9.80 12.22
N THR A 27 26.50 10.62 11.97
CA THR A 27 26.40 11.36 10.69
C THR A 27 27.45 12.46 10.56
N ILE A 28 27.85 13.10 11.67
CA ILE A 28 28.93 14.08 11.67
C ILE A 28 30.26 13.41 11.28
N LYS A 29 30.54 12.19 11.79
CA LYS A 29 31.75 11.44 11.44
C LYS A 29 31.93 11.15 9.97
N VAL A 30 30.81 10.95 9.23
CA VAL A 30 30.82 10.71 7.78
C VAL A 30 30.63 11.99 6.95
N ASN A 31 30.75 13.16 7.60
CA ASN A 31 30.54 14.47 6.97
C ASN A 31 29.22 14.58 6.18
N TYR A 32 28.16 13.94 6.69
CA TYR A 32 26.85 13.99 6.04
C TYR A 32 26.20 15.36 6.21
N GLN A 33 25.80 15.96 5.10
CA GLN A 33 25.07 17.24 5.10
C GLN A 33 23.57 16.99 5.00
N TRP A 34 22.86 17.27 6.07
CA TRP A 34 21.40 17.15 6.13
C TRP A 34 20.72 18.18 5.22
N ARG A 35 19.76 17.74 4.42
CA ARG A 35 19.01 18.57 3.45
C ARG A 35 17.52 18.45 3.64
N TRP A 36 17.06 18.74 4.85
CA TRP A 36 15.63 18.73 5.19
C TRP A 36 14.82 19.79 4.44
N ASP A 37 15.46 20.84 3.97
CA ASP A 37 14.90 21.89 3.11
C ASP A 37 14.28 21.35 1.82
N ARG A 38 14.72 20.20 1.32
CA ARG A 38 14.21 19.56 0.09
C ARG A 38 13.00 18.66 0.32
N VAL A 39 12.75 18.23 1.54
CA VAL A 39 11.67 17.28 1.85
C VAL A 39 10.29 17.81 1.46
N PRO A 40 9.95 19.12 1.67
CA PRO A 40 8.69 19.66 1.19
C PRO A 40 8.44 19.44 -0.30
N ASP A 41 9.48 19.55 -1.16
CA ASP A 41 9.37 19.37 -2.61
C ASP A 41 9.09 17.90 -2.99
N TYR A 42 9.50 16.95 -2.15
CA TYR A 42 9.18 15.53 -2.37
C TYR A 42 7.73 15.20 -2.04
N LEU A 43 7.07 16.02 -1.22
CA LEU A 43 5.67 15.90 -0.85
C LEU A 43 4.80 16.75 -1.78
N LEU A 44 5.14 18.02 -1.96
CA LEU A 44 4.39 19.00 -2.75
C LEU A 44 5.35 19.77 -3.64
N MET A 45 5.25 19.57 -4.94
CA MET A 45 6.07 20.28 -5.91
C MET A 45 5.44 21.64 -6.23
N THR A 46 6.21 22.72 -6.00
CA THR A 46 5.81 24.08 -6.32
C THR A 46 6.09 24.49 -7.77
N GLY A 47 6.63 23.56 -8.57
CA GLY A 47 7.02 23.80 -9.98
C GLY A 47 5.90 23.73 -11.02
N GLY A 48 4.68 23.38 -10.60
CA GLY A 48 3.54 23.27 -11.51
C GLY A 48 3.47 21.95 -12.30
N GLU A 49 2.34 21.73 -12.96
CA GLU A 49 2.09 20.58 -13.82
C GLU A 49 2.81 20.75 -15.16
N GLU A 50 3.59 19.75 -15.56
CA GLU A 50 4.21 19.73 -16.88
C GLU A 50 3.16 19.52 -17.96
N VAL A 51 3.13 20.44 -18.93
CA VAL A 51 2.27 20.33 -20.10
C VAL A 51 3.09 19.66 -21.20
N LEU A 52 2.71 18.42 -21.53
CA LEU A 52 3.39 17.63 -22.56
C LEU A 52 2.70 17.81 -23.92
N ALA A 53 3.46 17.72 -24.99
CA ALA A 53 2.95 17.67 -26.35
C ALA A 53 2.24 16.32 -26.58
N PRO A 54 0.95 16.29 -26.94
CA PRO A 54 0.23 15.03 -27.19
C PRO A 54 0.59 14.38 -28.52
N MET A 55 1.22 15.13 -29.41
CA MET A 55 1.57 14.70 -30.76
C MET A 55 2.76 15.51 -31.29
N ASP A 56 3.35 15.03 -32.38
CA ASP A 56 4.41 15.75 -33.10
C ASP A 56 3.82 16.97 -33.81
N GLY A 57 4.43 18.12 -33.62
CA GLY A 57 3.88 19.37 -34.18
C GLY A 57 4.84 20.54 -34.11
N THR A 58 4.45 21.65 -34.77
CA THR A 58 5.13 22.93 -34.67
C THR A 58 4.44 23.80 -33.65
N VAL A 59 5.24 24.40 -32.79
CA VAL A 59 4.76 25.24 -31.66
C VAL A 59 4.68 26.71 -32.12
N ALA A 60 3.56 27.36 -31.84
CA ALA A 60 3.43 28.82 -31.90
C ALA A 60 3.20 29.35 -30.46
N VAL A 61 4.10 30.23 -30.02
CA VAL A 61 4.07 30.79 -28.63
C VAL A 61 3.51 32.21 -28.66
N GLN A 62 2.41 32.45 -27.97
CA GLN A 62 1.81 33.77 -27.80
C GLN A 62 1.68 34.10 -26.30
N GLY A 63 2.72 34.65 -25.72
CA GLY A 63 2.81 34.94 -24.29
C GLY A 63 2.73 33.69 -23.46
N LYS A 64 1.62 33.48 -22.69
CA LYS A 64 1.35 32.29 -21.90
C LYS A 64 0.50 31.22 -22.60
N GLN A 65 0.23 31.41 -23.88
CA GLN A 65 -0.50 30.44 -24.70
C GLN A 65 0.44 29.75 -25.67
N ILE A 66 0.31 28.45 -25.78
CA ILE A 66 0.99 27.65 -26.79
C ILE A 66 -0.09 27.04 -27.70
N THR A 67 0.14 27.17 -29.01
CA THR A 67 -0.65 26.49 -30.03
C THR A 67 0.25 25.45 -30.71
N LEU A 68 -0.13 24.20 -30.66
CA LEU A 68 0.56 23.09 -31.32
C LEU A 68 -0.16 22.75 -32.62
N THR A 69 0.52 22.90 -33.75
CA THR A 69 0.00 22.54 -35.05
C THR A 69 0.62 21.20 -35.49
N PRO A 70 -0.20 20.14 -35.70
CA PRO A 70 0.31 18.81 -36.04
C PRO A 70 1.08 18.80 -37.35
N LEU A 71 2.21 18.07 -37.43
CA LEU A 71 3.04 17.93 -38.65
C LEU A 71 2.35 17.13 -39.75
N LEU A 72 1.47 16.18 -39.38
CA LEU A 72 0.78 15.29 -40.32
C LEU A 72 -0.61 15.82 -40.75
N GLY A 73 -0.91 17.08 -40.45
CA GLY A 73 -2.23 17.66 -40.69
C GLY A 73 -3.23 17.34 -39.56
N GLY A 74 -4.11 18.29 -39.28
CA GLY A 74 -5.11 18.19 -38.19
C GLY A 74 -5.44 19.57 -37.64
N GLU A 75 -6.39 19.62 -36.69
CA GLU A 75 -6.73 20.87 -36.03
C GLU A 75 -5.66 21.28 -35.02
N PRO A 76 -5.24 22.59 -35.01
CA PRO A 76 -4.29 23.08 -34.03
C PRO A 76 -4.85 22.95 -32.61
N GLN A 77 -4.06 22.40 -31.72
CA GLN A 77 -4.42 22.28 -30.31
C GLN A 77 -3.88 23.44 -29.48
N ARG A 78 -4.74 24.11 -28.74
CA ARG A 78 -4.38 25.27 -27.92
C ARG A 78 -4.24 24.88 -26.45
N PHE A 79 -3.12 25.29 -25.85
CA PHE A 79 -2.82 25.14 -24.43
C PHE A 79 -2.87 26.52 -23.78
N PRO A 80 -4.01 26.90 -23.17
CA PRO A 80 -4.11 28.18 -22.46
C PRO A 80 -3.40 28.10 -21.10
N GLN A 81 -2.81 29.19 -20.64
CA GLN A 81 -2.25 29.38 -19.30
C GLN A 81 -1.03 28.46 -18.99
N ILE A 82 0.01 28.55 -19.79
CA ILE A 82 1.32 28.00 -19.45
C ILE A 82 2.13 29.13 -18.77
N ASP A 83 2.44 28.95 -17.49
CA ASP A 83 3.08 30.01 -16.70
C ASP A 83 4.59 30.10 -16.98
N VAL A 84 5.23 28.97 -17.23
CA VAL A 84 6.64 28.88 -17.66
C VAL A 84 6.69 28.14 -18.99
N VAL A 85 6.91 28.87 -20.08
CA VAL A 85 7.07 28.30 -21.40
C VAL A 85 8.51 27.79 -21.55
N GLN A 86 8.67 26.55 -22.00
CA GLN A 86 9.99 25.89 -22.16
C GLN A 86 10.36 25.62 -23.62
N VAL A 87 9.51 26.01 -24.55
CA VAL A 87 9.71 25.85 -26.00
C VAL A 87 9.75 27.22 -26.67
N SER A 88 10.44 27.30 -27.81
CA SER A 88 10.55 28.51 -28.62
C SER A 88 9.46 28.59 -29.69
N ASP A 89 9.14 29.80 -30.13
CA ASP A 89 8.20 29.98 -31.24
C ASP A 89 8.76 29.39 -32.53
N GLY A 90 7.97 28.62 -33.26
CA GLY A 90 8.38 27.89 -34.46
C GLY A 90 9.14 26.58 -34.21
N GLU A 91 9.36 26.18 -32.95
CA GLU A 91 10.06 24.93 -32.61
C GLU A 91 9.23 23.71 -33.01
N ILE A 92 9.90 22.67 -33.52
CA ILE A 92 9.28 21.36 -33.75
C ILE A 92 9.44 20.51 -32.50
N VAL A 93 8.33 20.07 -31.95
CA VAL A 93 8.28 19.19 -30.76
C VAL A 93 7.71 17.83 -31.13
N PHE A 94 8.17 16.81 -30.43
CA PHE A 94 7.67 15.44 -30.58
C PHE A 94 6.70 15.11 -29.45
N ALA A 95 5.87 14.08 -29.64
CA ALA A 95 4.98 13.58 -28.63
C ALA A 95 5.73 13.33 -27.30
N ASN A 96 5.12 13.76 -26.18
CA ASN A 96 5.69 13.76 -24.83
C ASN A 96 6.84 14.75 -24.55
N ASN A 97 7.21 15.63 -25.48
CA ASN A 97 8.11 16.74 -25.16
C ASN A 97 7.39 17.76 -24.24
N THR A 98 8.12 18.32 -23.28
CA THR A 98 7.56 19.32 -22.36
C THR A 98 7.42 20.66 -23.06
N LEU A 99 6.19 21.15 -23.20
CA LEU A 99 5.88 22.48 -23.77
C LEU A 99 6.10 23.59 -22.72
N GLY A 100 5.88 23.29 -21.46
CA GLY A 100 6.03 24.25 -20.36
C GLY A 100 5.40 23.74 -19.08
N LYS A 101 5.26 24.63 -18.08
CA LYS A 101 4.69 24.30 -16.76
C LYS A 101 3.56 25.27 -16.42
N LYS A 102 2.46 24.74 -15.88
CA LYS A 102 1.41 25.56 -15.25
C LYS A 102 1.79 25.78 -13.79
N ALA A 103 1.75 27.01 -13.33
CA ALA A 103 1.95 27.31 -11.91
C ALA A 103 0.88 26.61 -11.09
N GLY A 104 1.32 25.92 -10.05
CA GLY A 104 0.43 25.18 -9.16
C GLY A 104 1.20 24.33 -8.17
N ILE A 105 0.52 23.90 -7.16
CA ILE A 105 1.03 22.90 -6.22
C ILE A 105 0.56 21.56 -6.74
N THR A 106 1.51 20.70 -7.11
CA THR A 106 1.23 19.33 -7.54
C THR A 106 1.70 18.34 -6.49
N PRO A 107 1.04 17.17 -6.37
CA PRO A 107 1.54 16.11 -5.50
C PRO A 107 2.94 15.71 -5.91
N GLY A 108 3.88 15.78 -4.96
CA GLY A 108 5.24 15.30 -5.16
C GLY A 108 5.32 13.77 -5.24
N PRO A 109 6.48 13.23 -5.64
CA PRO A 109 6.63 11.79 -5.88
C PRO A 109 6.29 10.92 -4.68
N LEU A 110 6.54 11.38 -3.45
CA LEU A 110 6.17 10.61 -2.25
C LEU A 110 4.65 10.55 -2.05
N LEU A 111 3.89 11.61 -2.33
CA LEU A 111 2.42 11.58 -2.22
C LEU A 111 1.80 10.74 -3.35
N VAL A 112 2.35 10.80 -4.56
CA VAL A 112 1.93 9.94 -5.66
C VAL A 112 2.19 8.48 -5.31
N GLY A 113 3.38 8.16 -4.81
CA GLY A 113 3.73 6.81 -4.34
C GLY A 113 2.84 6.34 -3.18
N LEU A 114 2.51 7.21 -2.23
CA LEU A 114 1.57 6.91 -1.14
C LEU A 114 0.18 6.55 -1.68
N TRP A 115 -0.30 7.28 -2.69
CA TRP A 115 -1.57 6.99 -3.33
C TRP A 115 -1.60 5.61 -4.01
N VAL A 116 -0.50 5.23 -4.68
CA VAL A 116 -0.35 3.88 -5.26
C VAL A 116 -0.34 2.82 -4.18
N THR A 117 0.41 3.04 -3.08
CA THR A 117 0.43 2.15 -1.90
C THR A 117 -0.96 1.93 -1.33
N LEU A 118 -1.75 3.00 -1.18
CA LEU A 118 -3.14 2.92 -0.70
C LEU A 118 -4.04 2.13 -1.65
N LYS A 119 -3.97 2.41 -2.95
CA LYS A 119 -4.77 1.69 -3.96
C LYS A 119 -4.48 0.20 -3.96
N ILE A 120 -3.19 -0.17 -4.04
CA ILE A 120 -2.81 -1.58 -4.11
C ILE A 120 -3.18 -2.32 -2.82
N SER A 121 -2.96 -1.70 -1.65
CA SER A 121 -3.31 -2.28 -0.37
C SER A 121 -4.82 -2.47 -0.21
N ALA A 122 -5.62 -1.48 -0.59
CA ALA A 122 -7.08 -1.56 -0.48
C ALA A 122 -7.66 -2.67 -1.39
N LEU A 123 -7.23 -2.72 -2.66
CA LEU A 123 -7.68 -3.75 -3.60
C LEU A 123 -7.23 -5.13 -3.15
N SER A 124 -5.97 -5.28 -2.77
CA SER A 124 -5.44 -6.55 -2.28
C SER A 124 -6.16 -7.03 -1.02
N LEU A 125 -6.52 -6.12 -0.12
CA LEU A 125 -7.28 -6.46 1.09
C LEU A 125 -8.66 -7.04 0.76
N VAL A 126 -9.38 -6.43 -0.18
CA VAL A 126 -10.71 -6.92 -0.61
C VAL A 126 -10.61 -8.34 -1.15
N PHE A 127 -9.68 -8.59 -2.08
CA PHE A 127 -9.49 -9.93 -2.63
C PHE A 127 -8.94 -10.93 -1.61
N ALA A 128 -8.05 -10.50 -0.73
CA ALA A 128 -7.52 -11.33 0.34
C ALA A 128 -8.61 -11.77 1.33
N LEU A 129 -9.53 -10.87 1.68
CA LEU A 129 -10.67 -11.22 2.55
C LEU A 129 -11.59 -12.25 1.89
N VAL A 130 -11.88 -12.10 0.59
CA VAL A 130 -12.71 -13.06 -0.16
C VAL A 130 -12.01 -14.41 -0.26
N LEU A 131 -10.77 -14.45 -0.72
CA LEU A 131 -9.99 -15.69 -0.85
C LEU A 131 -9.79 -16.37 0.51
N GLY A 132 -9.45 -15.58 1.52
CA GLY A 132 -9.23 -16.07 2.87
C GLY A 132 -10.51 -16.60 3.54
N LEU A 133 -11.65 -15.97 3.30
CA LEU A 133 -12.94 -16.50 3.78
C LEU A 133 -13.27 -17.84 3.12
N ILE A 134 -13.14 -17.93 1.80
CA ILE A 134 -13.38 -19.18 1.06
C ILE A 134 -12.45 -20.29 1.54
N ALA A 135 -11.16 -20.04 1.61
CA ALA A 135 -10.18 -21.01 2.06
C ALA A 135 -10.33 -21.35 3.54
N GLY A 136 -10.62 -20.37 4.41
CA GLY A 136 -10.86 -20.61 5.83
C GLY A 136 -12.08 -21.47 6.11
N LEU A 137 -13.19 -21.24 5.40
CA LEU A 137 -14.37 -22.11 5.44
C LEU A 137 -14.07 -23.50 4.86
N GLY A 138 -13.26 -23.56 3.79
CA GLY A 138 -12.78 -24.83 3.24
C GLY A 138 -12.03 -25.65 4.26
N ARG A 139 -11.15 -25.04 5.07
CA ARG A 139 -10.35 -25.69 6.12
C ARG A 139 -11.18 -26.36 7.20
N VAL A 140 -12.37 -25.85 7.50
CA VAL A 140 -13.30 -26.41 8.49
C VAL A 140 -14.42 -27.23 7.87
N SER A 141 -14.38 -27.44 6.57
CA SER A 141 -15.42 -28.20 5.82
C SER A 141 -15.42 -29.68 6.21
N ALA A 142 -16.61 -30.27 6.24
CA ALA A 142 -16.78 -31.70 6.34
C ALA A 142 -16.36 -32.46 5.06
N ASN A 143 -16.28 -31.76 3.90
CA ASN A 143 -15.79 -32.33 2.65
C ASN A 143 -14.27 -32.43 2.67
N PRO A 144 -13.67 -33.66 2.62
CA PRO A 144 -12.23 -33.84 2.67
C PRO A 144 -11.51 -33.12 1.53
N ALA A 145 -12.03 -33.16 0.30
CA ALA A 145 -11.39 -32.51 -0.83
C ALA A 145 -11.28 -30.99 -0.66
N ALA A 146 -12.34 -30.32 -0.18
CA ALA A 146 -12.33 -28.90 0.10
C ALA A 146 -11.33 -28.55 1.20
N ARG A 147 -11.28 -29.38 2.26
CA ARG A 147 -10.37 -29.19 3.38
C ARG A 147 -8.91 -29.35 2.94
N ASP A 148 -8.60 -30.40 2.18
CA ASP A 148 -7.24 -30.69 1.76
C ASP A 148 -6.72 -29.65 0.75
N MET A 149 -7.55 -29.22 -0.22
CA MET A 149 -7.20 -28.16 -1.15
C MET A 149 -6.92 -26.82 -0.42
N ALA A 150 -7.78 -26.45 0.54
CA ALA A 150 -7.57 -25.26 1.34
C ALA A 150 -6.30 -25.39 2.23
N ALA A 151 -6.01 -26.60 2.74
CA ALA A 151 -4.79 -26.86 3.50
C ALA A 151 -3.54 -26.66 2.63
N ILE A 152 -3.49 -27.28 1.46
CA ILE A 152 -2.38 -27.15 0.50
C ILE A 152 -2.13 -25.68 0.16
N TYR A 153 -3.19 -24.92 -0.17
CA TYR A 153 -3.06 -23.49 -0.44
C TYR A 153 -2.42 -22.74 0.72
N VAL A 154 -2.96 -22.89 1.92
CA VAL A 154 -2.49 -22.16 3.10
C VAL A 154 -1.06 -22.54 3.47
N GLU A 155 -0.72 -23.81 3.43
CA GLU A 155 0.61 -24.31 3.77
C GLU A 155 1.67 -23.90 2.76
N LEU A 156 1.38 -23.97 1.46
CA LEU A 156 2.29 -23.52 0.40
C LEU A 156 2.59 -22.02 0.52
N ILE A 157 1.53 -21.22 0.67
CA ILE A 157 1.68 -19.76 0.69
C ILE A 157 2.37 -19.30 1.98
N ARG A 158 2.00 -19.84 3.13
CA ARG A 158 2.63 -19.48 4.41
C ARG A 158 4.00 -20.10 4.62
N GLY A 159 4.31 -21.17 3.91
CA GLY A 159 5.61 -21.84 3.94
C GLY A 159 6.68 -21.20 3.05
N THR A 160 6.34 -20.23 2.22
CA THR A 160 7.27 -19.57 1.29
C THR A 160 7.35 -18.06 1.51
N PRO A 161 8.51 -17.40 1.29
CA PRO A 161 8.64 -15.96 1.49
C PRO A 161 7.80 -15.17 0.48
N LEU A 162 7.11 -14.12 0.95
CA LEU A 162 6.31 -13.22 0.10
C LEU A 162 7.10 -12.69 -1.09
N LEU A 163 8.35 -12.27 -0.86
CA LEU A 163 9.22 -11.74 -1.92
C LEU A 163 9.40 -12.75 -3.07
N VAL A 164 9.60 -14.03 -2.75
CA VAL A 164 9.75 -15.09 -3.75
C VAL A 164 8.46 -15.30 -4.53
N GLN A 165 7.31 -15.29 -3.83
CA GLN A 165 5.99 -15.38 -4.47
C GLN A 165 5.74 -14.20 -5.42
N MET A 166 6.12 -12.99 -5.01
CA MET A 166 6.03 -11.80 -5.86
C MET A 166 6.85 -11.96 -7.15
N PHE A 167 8.08 -12.47 -7.07
CA PHE A 167 8.89 -12.75 -8.25
C PHE A 167 8.23 -13.78 -9.17
N ILE A 168 7.68 -14.84 -8.61
CA ILE A 168 6.96 -15.88 -9.40
C ILE A 168 5.75 -15.25 -10.10
N VAL A 169 4.93 -14.49 -9.37
CA VAL A 169 3.73 -13.87 -9.96
C VAL A 169 4.12 -12.83 -11.02
N TYR A 170 5.11 -11.99 -10.77
CA TYR A 170 5.49 -10.93 -11.68
C TYR A 170 6.22 -11.44 -12.93
N PHE A 171 7.31 -12.22 -12.75
CA PHE A 171 8.14 -12.65 -13.86
C PHE A 171 7.59 -13.86 -14.61
N PHE A 172 6.89 -14.75 -13.94
CA PHE A 172 6.32 -15.92 -14.60
C PHE A 172 4.86 -15.68 -15.00
N LEU A 173 3.94 -15.48 -14.05
CA LEU A 173 2.53 -15.29 -14.38
C LEU A 173 2.26 -13.98 -15.12
N GLY A 174 2.96 -12.90 -14.74
CA GLY A 174 2.85 -11.61 -15.39
C GLY A 174 3.22 -11.67 -16.87
N THR A 175 4.32 -12.37 -17.19
CA THR A 175 4.76 -12.54 -18.58
C THR A 175 3.84 -13.48 -19.37
N VAL A 176 3.46 -14.61 -18.77
CA VAL A 176 2.62 -15.62 -19.47
C VAL A 176 1.20 -15.12 -19.72
N LEU A 177 0.64 -14.34 -18.79
CA LEU A 177 -0.73 -13.83 -18.85
C LEU A 177 -0.82 -12.36 -19.28
N ASP A 178 0.30 -11.75 -19.66
CA ASP A 178 0.42 -10.32 -20.03
C ASP A 178 -0.23 -9.38 -18.99
N LEU A 179 0.06 -9.63 -17.71
CA LEU A 179 -0.48 -8.84 -16.62
C LEU A 179 0.34 -7.56 -16.42
N SER A 180 -0.36 -6.43 -16.24
CA SER A 180 0.32 -5.22 -15.76
C SER A 180 0.95 -5.44 -14.38
N GLY A 181 2.04 -4.73 -14.07
CA GLY A 181 2.70 -4.82 -12.76
C GLY A 181 1.72 -4.55 -11.60
N PHE A 182 0.75 -3.65 -11.80
CA PHE A 182 -0.27 -3.35 -10.79
C PHE A 182 -1.17 -4.57 -10.51
N VAL A 183 -1.66 -5.23 -11.55
CA VAL A 183 -2.51 -6.43 -11.42
C VAL A 183 -1.73 -7.58 -10.80
N ALA A 184 -0.48 -7.80 -11.24
CA ALA A 184 0.41 -8.81 -10.67
C ALA A 184 0.69 -8.55 -9.17
N GLY A 185 0.93 -7.29 -8.79
CA GLY A 185 1.13 -6.90 -7.39
C GLY A 185 -0.11 -7.12 -6.52
N VAL A 186 -1.29 -6.70 -7.01
CA VAL A 186 -2.58 -6.97 -6.33
C VAL A 186 -2.80 -8.48 -6.18
N ALA A 187 -2.57 -9.27 -7.22
CA ALA A 187 -2.74 -10.72 -7.18
C ALA A 187 -1.82 -11.38 -6.15
N ALA A 188 -0.52 -11.06 -6.19
CA ALA A 188 0.47 -11.61 -5.26
C ALA A 188 0.13 -11.31 -3.80
N LEU A 189 -0.15 -10.03 -3.48
CA LEU A 189 -0.54 -9.62 -2.13
C LEU A 189 -1.85 -10.24 -1.69
N SER A 190 -2.83 -10.38 -2.60
CA SER A 190 -4.13 -10.97 -2.30
C SER A 190 -4.01 -12.45 -1.94
N VAL A 191 -3.25 -13.20 -2.74
CA VAL A 191 -3.01 -14.62 -2.53
C VAL A 191 -2.24 -14.83 -1.22
N PHE A 192 -1.18 -14.05 -0.99
CA PHE A 192 -0.38 -14.14 0.23
C PHE A 192 -1.22 -13.83 1.48
N THR A 193 -1.82 -12.66 1.52
CA THR A 193 -2.62 -12.21 2.66
C THR A 193 -3.86 -13.08 2.87
N GLY A 194 -4.46 -13.57 1.78
CA GLY A 194 -5.59 -14.49 1.81
C GLY A 194 -5.31 -15.78 2.58
N ALA A 195 -4.11 -16.32 2.47
CA ALA A 195 -3.71 -17.50 3.25
C ALA A 195 -3.65 -17.24 4.77
N TYR A 196 -3.19 -16.03 5.17
CA TYR A 196 -3.22 -15.62 6.58
C TYR A 196 -4.64 -15.35 7.07
N VAL A 197 -5.47 -14.71 6.25
CA VAL A 197 -6.91 -14.51 6.54
C VAL A 197 -7.61 -15.85 6.68
N ALA A 198 -7.32 -16.83 5.82
CA ALA A 198 -7.90 -18.18 5.93
C ALA A 198 -7.62 -18.83 7.28
N GLU A 199 -6.40 -18.70 7.78
CA GLU A 199 -6.00 -19.24 9.07
C GLU A 199 -6.66 -18.49 10.25
N ILE A 200 -6.82 -17.17 10.13
CA ILE A 200 -7.54 -16.36 11.10
C ILE A 200 -9.03 -16.78 11.14
N VAL A 201 -9.65 -16.99 10.01
CA VAL A 201 -11.05 -17.45 9.90
C VAL A 201 -11.19 -18.84 10.51
N ARG A 202 -10.30 -19.79 10.14
CA ARG A 202 -10.28 -21.14 10.71
C ARG A 202 -10.19 -21.10 12.25
N SER A 203 -9.20 -20.39 12.76
CA SER A 203 -8.97 -20.25 14.22
C SER A 203 -10.15 -19.58 14.93
N GLY A 204 -10.78 -18.61 14.29
CA GLY A 204 -11.98 -17.95 14.79
C GLY A 204 -13.16 -18.92 14.94
N ILE A 205 -13.38 -19.78 13.93
CA ILE A 205 -14.45 -20.79 13.94
C ILE A 205 -14.16 -21.88 14.99
N GLU A 206 -12.94 -22.43 14.99
CA GLU A 206 -12.55 -23.47 15.96
C GLU A 206 -12.51 -22.96 17.41
N GLY A 207 -12.33 -21.64 17.59
CA GLY A 207 -12.37 -20.99 18.88
C GLY A 207 -13.78 -20.84 19.48
N VAL A 208 -14.85 -21.06 18.71
CA VAL A 208 -16.22 -21.09 19.24
C VAL A 208 -16.42 -22.41 19.96
N SER A 209 -17.01 -22.36 21.18
CA SER A 209 -17.28 -23.57 21.97
C SER A 209 -18.14 -24.55 21.19
N LYS A 210 -17.75 -25.84 21.15
CA LYS A 210 -18.52 -26.92 20.52
C LYS A 210 -19.95 -26.99 21.04
N GLY A 211 -20.17 -26.67 22.32
CA GLY A 211 -21.50 -26.62 22.90
C GLY A 211 -22.47 -25.64 22.25
N GLN A 212 -21.97 -24.58 21.59
CA GLN A 212 -22.81 -23.66 20.79
C GLN A 212 -23.40 -24.35 19.57
N MET A 213 -22.58 -25.15 18.88
CA MET A 213 -23.03 -25.95 17.73
C MET A 213 -24.01 -27.05 18.20
N GLU A 214 -23.70 -27.74 19.31
CA GLU A 214 -24.55 -28.82 19.89
C GLU A 214 -25.89 -28.26 20.32
N ALA A 215 -25.93 -27.14 21.04
CA ALA A 215 -27.17 -26.48 21.46
C ALA A 215 -28.04 -26.07 20.29
N ALA A 216 -27.44 -25.45 19.24
CA ALA A 216 -28.17 -25.09 18.03
C ALA A 216 -28.78 -26.33 17.33
N ARG A 217 -28.00 -27.41 17.27
CA ARG A 217 -28.45 -28.68 16.69
C ARG A 217 -29.61 -29.32 17.53
N SER A 218 -29.55 -29.23 18.86
CA SER A 218 -30.61 -29.71 19.74
C SER A 218 -31.92 -28.92 19.59
N LEU A 219 -31.82 -27.66 19.15
CA LEU A 219 -32.98 -26.83 18.82
C LEU A 219 -33.52 -27.09 17.39
N GLY A 220 -33.04 -28.15 16.71
CA GLY A 220 -33.51 -28.55 15.37
C GLY A 220 -32.85 -27.83 14.22
N MET A 221 -31.85 -26.98 14.42
CA MET A 221 -31.13 -26.33 13.33
C MET A 221 -30.33 -27.36 12.54
N SER A 222 -30.35 -27.24 11.20
CA SER A 222 -29.37 -27.96 10.36
C SER A 222 -27.95 -27.49 10.64
N HIS A 223 -26.93 -28.28 10.27
CA HIS A 223 -25.53 -27.89 10.44
C HIS A 223 -25.24 -26.53 9.80
N TRP A 224 -25.74 -26.27 8.60
CA TRP A 224 -25.58 -25.00 7.90
C TRP A 224 -26.29 -23.84 8.61
N GLN A 225 -27.49 -24.04 9.13
CA GLN A 225 -28.20 -23.01 9.91
C GLN A 225 -27.46 -22.67 11.19
N ALA A 226 -26.98 -23.68 11.93
CA ALA A 226 -26.18 -23.49 13.14
C ALA A 226 -24.86 -22.78 12.82
N MET A 227 -24.17 -23.17 11.73
CA MET A 227 -22.95 -22.50 11.29
C MET A 227 -23.23 -21.02 10.97
N ARG A 228 -24.23 -20.74 10.14
CA ARG A 228 -24.52 -19.38 9.65
C ARG A 228 -25.02 -18.44 10.76
N HIS A 229 -25.90 -18.90 11.64
CA HIS A 229 -26.61 -18.04 12.58
C HIS A 229 -26.01 -18.03 13.99
N VAL A 230 -25.23 -19.06 14.35
CA VAL A 230 -24.66 -19.19 15.71
C VAL A 230 -23.13 -19.09 15.69
N VAL A 231 -22.46 -19.92 14.89
CA VAL A 231 -21.00 -20.03 14.92
C VAL A 231 -20.31 -18.90 14.20
N LEU A 232 -20.66 -18.62 12.94
CA LEU A 232 -20.00 -17.59 12.13
C LEU A 232 -20.06 -16.18 12.73
N PRO A 233 -21.19 -15.69 13.27
CA PRO A 233 -21.21 -14.38 13.92
C PRO A 233 -20.26 -14.27 15.11
N GLN A 234 -20.17 -15.31 15.93
CA GLN A 234 -19.26 -15.37 17.05
C GLN A 234 -17.79 -15.48 16.59
N ALA A 235 -17.54 -16.32 15.58
CA ALA A 235 -16.21 -16.48 14.99
C ALA A 235 -15.71 -15.16 14.39
N LEU A 236 -16.58 -14.41 13.69
CA LEU A 236 -16.23 -13.12 13.10
C LEU A 236 -15.84 -12.11 14.19
N LYS A 237 -16.64 -11.96 15.23
CA LYS A 237 -16.31 -11.07 16.37
C LYS A 237 -14.94 -11.40 16.98
N ARG A 238 -14.60 -12.70 17.11
CA ARG A 238 -13.30 -13.15 17.61
C ARG A 238 -12.14 -12.90 16.66
N SER A 239 -12.40 -13.03 15.35
CA SER A 239 -11.37 -12.89 14.32
C SER A 239 -11.03 -11.43 14.00
N LEU A 240 -11.91 -10.47 14.30
CA LEU A 240 -11.75 -9.05 13.95
C LEU A 240 -10.41 -8.45 14.37
N PRO A 241 -9.91 -8.61 15.62
CA PRO A 241 -8.63 -8.02 16.01
C PRO A 241 -7.46 -8.58 15.18
N ALA A 242 -7.48 -9.88 14.87
CA ALA A 242 -6.46 -10.52 14.06
C ALA A 242 -6.54 -10.08 12.58
N LEU A 243 -7.76 -9.98 12.01
CA LEU A 243 -7.99 -9.47 10.66
C LEU A 243 -7.52 -8.01 10.52
N ALA A 244 -7.77 -7.22 11.54
CA ALA A 244 -7.30 -5.85 11.62
C ALA A 244 -5.77 -5.76 11.63
N GLY A 245 -5.11 -6.56 12.46
CA GLY A 245 -3.65 -6.67 12.47
C GLY A 245 -3.10 -7.08 11.11
N GLN A 246 -3.74 -8.05 10.44
CA GLN A 246 -3.34 -8.50 9.12
C GLN A 246 -3.54 -7.41 8.04
N SER A 247 -4.58 -6.58 8.15
CA SER A 247 -4.78 -5.43 7.26
C SER A 247 -3.65 -4.40 7.38
N ILE A 248 -3.18 -4.15 8.60
CA ILE A 248 -2.04 -3.25 8.85
C ILE A 248 -0.75 -3.87 8.31
N ASN A 249 -0.55 -5.19 8.44
CA ASN A 249 0.61 -5.89 7.88
C ASN A 249 0.61 -5.80 6.35
N LEU A 250 -0.54 -6.01 5.70
CA LEU A 250 -0.68 -5.89 4.25
C LEU A 250 -0.20 -4.53 3.73
N VAL A 251 -0.53 -3.43 4.41
CA VAL A 251 -0.05 -2.08 4.03
C VAL A 251 1.48 -2.00 4.09
N LYS A 252 2.13 -2.64 5.06
CA LYS A 252 3.59 -2.68 5.14
C LYS A 252 4.18 -3.63 4.09
N ASP A 253 3.58 -4.78 3.89
CA ASP A 253 4.00 -5.79 2.91
C ASP A 253 3.87 -5.27 1.47
N SER A 254 2.95 -4.31 1.21
CA SER A 254 2.84 -3.65 -0.09
C SER A 254 4.11 -2.93 -0.51
N SER A 255 5.00 -2.56 0.41
CA SER A 255 6.32 -1.97 0.09
C SER A 255 7.19 -2.88 -0.78
N LEU A 256 6.96 -4.20 -0.75
CA LEU A 256 7.67 -5.17 -1.57
C LEU A 256 7.28 -5.10 -3.06
N VAL A 257 6.13 -4.48 -3.42
CA VAL A 257 5.76 -4.29 -4.84
C VAL A 257 6.70 -3.34 -5.56
N SER A 258 7.50 -2.58 -4.82
CA SER A 258 8.54 -1.69 -5.35
C SER A 258 9.53 -2.40 -6.29
N ILE A 259 9.64 -3.74 -6.19
CA ILE A 259 10.46 -4.58 -7.08
C ILE A 259 9.78 -4.88 -8.43
N MET A 260 8.44 -4.71 -8.52
CA MET A 260 7.63 -5.02 -9.70
C MET A 260 7.43 -3.81 -10.63
N ALA A 261 8.39 -2.91 -10.71
CA ALA A 261 8.34 -1.67 -11.49
C ALA A 261 7.18 -0.71 -11.13
N LEU A 262 6.43 -0.96 -10.07
CA LEU A 262 5.39 -0.07 -9.55
C LEU A 262 6.00 1.05 -8.71
N THR A 263 5.63 2.28 -9.01
CA THR A 263 6.09 3.43 -8.21
C THR A 263 5.16 3.63 -7.01
N ASP A 264 5.32 2.73 -6.02
CA ASP A 264 4.76 2.87 -4.69
C ASP A 264 5.58 3.86 -3.83
N LEU A 265 5.19 4.07 -2.58
CA LEU A 265 5.89 4.97 -1.67
C LEU A 265 7.37 4.59 -1.48
N THR A 266 7.69 3.30 -1.40
CA THR A 266 9.07 2.80 -1.22
C THR A 266 9.92 3.02 -2.46
N LYS A 267 9.38 2.74 -3.66
CA LYS A 267 10.08 2.99 -4.92
C LYS A 267 10.27 4.48 -5.15
N ALA A 268 9.26 5.31 -4.90
CA ALA A 268 9.38 6.76 -4.99
C ALA A 268 10.53 7.28 -4.10
N GLY A 269 10.61 6.80 -2.85
CA GLY A 269 11.73 7.11 -1.95
C GLY A 269 13.08 6.69 -2.53
N ARG A 270 13.18 5.49 -3.09
CA ARG A 270 14.42 4.97 -3.70
C ARG A 270 14.85 5.81 -4.91
N GLU A 271 13.91 6.22 -5.77
CA GLU A 271 14.19 7.06 -6.93
C GLU A 271 14.68 8.46 -6.52
N ILE A 272 14.07 9.05 -5.48
CA ILE A 272 14.54 10.32 -4.92
C ILE A 272 15.96 10.16 -4.36
N VAL A 273 16.25 9.12 -3.58
CA VAL A 273 17.59 8.86 -3.06
C VAL A 273 18.61 8.73 -4.18
N ALA A 274 18.26 8.00 -5.25
CA ALA A 274 19.15 7.80 -6.40
C ALA A 274 19.45 9.11 -7.14
N SER A 275 18.50 10.05 -7.21
CA SER A 275 18.68 11.33 -7.91
C SER A 275 19.27 12.44 -7.04
N THR A 276 19.07 12.41 -5.72
CA THR A 276 19.43 13.52 -4.83
C THR A 276 20.56 13.21 -3.86
N PHE A 277 20.94 11.94 -3.71
CA PHE A 277 21.92 11.46 -2.72
C PHE A 277 21.59 11.88 -1.27
N SER A 278 20.29 11.94 -0.92
CA SER A 278 19.80 12.30 0.43
C SER A 278 19.09 11.11 1.11
N PRO A 279 19.81 10.01 1.42
CA PRO A 279 19.18 8.77 1.88
C PRO A 279 18.50 8.90 3.24
N PHE A 280 19.07 9.66 4.17
CA PHE A 280 18.54 9.70 5.56
C PHE A 280 17.22 10.44 5.61
N GLU A 281 17.13 11.65 5.06
CA GLU A 281 15.92 12.48 5.05
C GLU A 281 14.77 11.75 4.35
N VAL A 282 15.06 11.15 3.21
CA VAL A 282 14.06 10.45 2.40
C VAL A 282 13.54 9.22 3.14
N TRP A 283 14.43 8.36 3.67
CA TRP A 283 13.99 7.15 4.37
C TRP A 283 13.29 7.44 5.69
N PHE A 284 13.72 8.48 6.43
CA PHE A 284 12.97 8.92 7.62
C PHE A 284 11.59 9.45 7.25
N THR A 285 11.49 10.21 6.16
CA THR A 285 10.19 10.71 5.67
C THR A 285 9.28 9.56 5.23
N VAL A 286 9.78 8.60 4.45
CA VAL A 286 9.04 7.41 4.03
C VAL A 286 8.59 6.59 5.24
N ALA A 287 9.48 6.36 6.22
CA ALA A 287 9.15 5.65 7.45
C ALA A 287 8.05 6.38 8.25
N LEU A 288 8.14 7.71 8.36
CA LEU A 288 7.11 8.52 9.02
C LEU A 288 5.77 8.42 8.28
N MET A 289 5.76 8.47 6.96
CA MET A 289 4.54 8.33 6.16
C MET A 289 3.88 6.97 6.36
N TYR A 290 4.65 5.87 6.36
CA TYR A 290 4.13 4.54 6.72
C TYR A 290 3.62 4.48 8.16
N LEU A 291 4.31 5.10 9.10
CA LEU A 291 3.90 5.14 10.51
C LEU A 291 2.57 5.90 10.68
N LEU A 292 2.42 7.05 10.02
CA LEU A 292 1.17 7.82 10.04
C LEU A 292 0.02 7.03 9.41
N LEU A 293 0.25 6.39 8.26
CA LEU A 293 -0.74 5.58 7.57
C LEU A 293 -1.19 4.38 8.41
N THR A 294 -0.25 3.58 8.90
CA THR A 294 -0.54 2.39 9.72
C THR A 294 -1.10 2.77 11.09
N GLY A 295 -0.66 3.89 11.66
CA GLY A 295 -1.18 4.46 12.90
C GLY A 295 -2.64 4.90 12.77
N ALA A 296 -2.98 5.62 11.69
CA ALA A 296 -4.35 6.03 11.39
C ALA A 296 -5.26 4.81 11.21
N LEU A 297 -4.81 3.81 10.44
CA LEU A 297 -5.53 2.54 10.25
C LEU A 297 -5.73 1.81 11.58
N SER A 298 -4.69 1.72 12.42
CA SER A 298 -4.76 1.10 13.74
C SER A 298 -5.76 1.79 14.67
N ILE A 299 -5.84 3.12 14.64
CA ILE A 299 -6.82 3.88 15.43
C ILE A 299 -8.24 3.62 14.93
N TYR A 300 -8.45 3.61 13.62
CA TYR A 300 -9.75 3.33 13.00
C TYR A 300 -10.25 1.93 13.36
N VAL A 301 -9.39 0.93 13.22
CA VAL A 301 -9.70 -0.45 13.55
C VAL A 301 -10.07 -0.62 15.03
N ARG A 302 -9.28 -0.05 15.96
CA ARG A 302 -9.61 -0.09 17.39
C ARG A 302 -10.96 0.54 17.73
N LYS A 303 -11.38 1.56 16.97
CA LYS A 303 -12.73 2.13 17.14
C LYS A 303 -13.83 1.18 16.68
N LEU A 304 -13.61 0.47 15.56
CA LEU A 304 -14.54 -0.56 15.06
C LEU A 304 -14.67 -1.72 16.05
N GLU A 305 -13.53 -2.23 16.54
CA GLU A 305 -13.51 -3.32 17.57
C GLU A 305 -14.32 -2.93 18.81
N LYS A 306 -14.12 -1.71 19.33
CA LYS A 306 -14.89 -1.23 20.49
C LYS A 306 -16.39 -1.17 20.21
N LYS A 307 -16.79 -0.70 19.04
CA LYS A 307 -18.22 -0.64 18.68
C LYS A 307 -18.84 -2.02 18.61
N MET A 308 -18.16 -3.00 17.99
CA MET A 308 -18.68 -4.37 17.83
C MET A 308 -18.59 -5.22 19.12
N ALA A 309 -17.80 -4.81 20.10
CA ALA A 309 -17.75 -5.47 21.41
C ALA A 309 -18.92 -5.06 22.33
N HIS A 310 -19.60 -3.95 22.04
CA HIS A 310 -20.75 -3.45 22.80
C HIS A 310 -22.10 -3.90 22.22
N ASP A 311 -22.13 -4.31 20.95
CA ASP A 311 -23.27 -4.94 20.28
C ASP A 311 -23.18 -6.49 20.38
#